data_05e5054441ce50cea1560791c64d181a
#
_entry.id   05e5054441ce50cea1560791c64d181a
#
_cell.length_a   1.000
_cell.length_b   1.000
_cell.length_c   1.000
_cell.angle_alpha   90.00
_cell.angle_beta   90.00
_cell.angle_gamma   90.00
#
_symmetry.space_group_name_H-M   'P 1'
#
loop_
_entity.id
_entity.type
_entity.pdbx_description
1 polymer ?
#
loop_
_entity_poly.entity_id
_entity_poly.type
_entity_poly.pdbx_seq_one_letter_code
_entity_poly.pdbx_strand_id
1 'polypeptide(L)'
;MGNRKLDDGNLCKDCAKKLSPWFEERRHSTVEDIKRQLEYREKNKKAVMDFCITRQINTRNYNVFIDDNKGNFTVARKLDVNENPDIVPLSAIVQCRVDVDQQQQEETYTKDGETVSYQPPVYKYEFDYTMRIKVRTQWFDDMDFRLNTFSISSDNRRELMEVEQTAYQIIAALTPNAAGMQPGMPGMNMNGGMQSGMPGMNMNGGMQPGMSGMNMNGGMQQTGMSETNMTGGMQQNNSSWKCQCGAENTGKF
;
A
#
# COMPACT_ATOMS: atom_id res chain seq x y z
N MET A 1 4.07 -14.54 32.28
CA MET A 1 3.22 -13.34 32.08
C MET A 1 4.12 -12.15 31.76
N GLY A 2 4.01 -11.55 30.59
CA GLY A 2 4.84 -10.40 30.21
C GLY A 2 4.54 -9.21 31.12
N ASN A 3 5.56 -8.74 31.82
CA ASN A 3 5.47 -7.58 32.70
C ASN A 3 5.24 -6.32 31.84
N ARG A 4 4.03 -5.75 31.88
CA ARG A 4 3.68 -4.51 31.17
C ARG A 4 3.98 -3.32 32.06
N LYS A 5 5.28 -3.16 32.36
CA LYS A 5 5.80 -2.11 33.23
C LYS A 5 5.63 -0.74 32.55
N LEU A 6 5.19 0.23 33.33
CA LEU A 6 5.20 1.67 33.04
C LEU A 6 6.29 2.32 33.90
N ASP A 7 6.52 3.61 33.72
CA ASP A 7 7.50 4.34 34.52
C ASP A 7 7.11 4.38 36.01
N ASP A 8 5.83 4.51 36.32
CA ASP A 8 5.28 4.66 37.67
C ASP A 8 4.28 3.55 38.05
N GLY A 9 4.17 2.47 37.26
CA GLY A 9 3.19 1.44 37.58
C GLY A 9 3.21 0.25 36.63
N ASN A 10 2.09 -0.47 36.58
CA ASN A 10 1.90 -1.64 35.74
C ASN A 10 0.56 -1.55 34.98
N LEU A 11 0.57 -1.95 33.71
CA LEU A 11 -0.60 -2.00 32.85
C LEU A 11 -1.19 -3.42 32.78
N CYS A 12 -2.48 -3.58 33.04
CA CYS A 12 -3.15 -4.85 32.89
C CYS A 12 -3.29 -5.24 31.41
N LYS A 13 -3.49 -6.56 31.14
CA LYS A 13 -3.61 -7.10 29.78
C LYS A 13 -4.78 -6.48 29.01
N ASP A 14 -5.90 -6.25 29.65
CA ASP A 14 -7.12 -5.78 28.98
C ASP A 14 -7.03 -4.29 28.66
N CYS A 15 -6.43 -3.47 29.52
CA CYS A 15 -6.12 -2.08 29.18
C CYS A 15 -5.10 -1.99 28.04
N ALA A 16 -4.07 -2.85 28.05
CA ALA A 16 -3.06 -2.86 27.00
C ALA A 16 -3.62 -3.16 25.60
N LYS A 17 -4.68 -3.99 25.51
CA LYS A 17 -5.36 -4.30 24.24
C LYS A 17 -6.19 -3.14 23.71
N LYS A 18 -6.60 -2.23 24.56
CA LYS A 18 -7.43 -1.08 24.20
C LYS A 18 -6.61 0.11 23.68
N LEU A 19 -5.30 0.11 23.91
CA LEU A 19 -4.41 1.15 23.42
C LEU A 19 -4.32 1.12 21.88
N SER A 20 -3.89 2.23 21.28
CA SER A 20 -3.56 2.28 19.86
C SER A 20 -2.51 1.22 19.51
N PRO A 21 -2.68 0.49 18.38
CA PRO A 21 -1.64 -0.42 17.89
C PRO A 21 -0.35 0.32 17.50
N TRP A 22 -0.44 1.62 17.20
CA TRP A 22 0.68 2.48 16.81
C TRP A 22 1.39 3.15 18.00
N PHE A 23 0.86 2.98 19.22
CA PHE A 23 1.45 3.55 20.43
C PHE A 23 2.59 2.68 20.96
N GLU A 24 3.83 2.97 20.56
CA GLU A 24 5.02 2.17 20.90
C GLU A 24 5.66 2.59 22.21
N GLU A 25 5.56 3.86 22.62
CA GLU A 25 6.24 4.41 23.80
C GLU A 25 5.61 4.01 25.15
N ARG A 26 4.79 2.98 25.16
CA ARG A 26 4.10 2.52 26.37
C ARG A 26 5.03 2.30 27.58
N ARG A 27 6.26 1.85 27.36
CA ARG A 27 7.21 1.56 28.44
C ARG A 27 7.74 2.80 29.12
N HIS A 28 7.72 3.93 28.43
CA HIS A 28 8.16 5.25 28.88
C HIS A 28 6.97 6.16 29.21
N SER A 29 5.82 5.56 29.50
CA SER A 29 4.58 6.27 29.83
C SER A 29 4.23 6.09 31.28
N THR A 30 3.60 7.09 31.86
CA THR A 30 3.02 7.05 33.20
C THR A 30 1.61 6.44 33.19
N VAL A 31 1.10 6.07 34.35
CA VAL A 31 -0.31 5.63 34.50
C VAL A 31 -1.27 6.71 34.01
N GLU A 32 -0.93 7.98 34.22
CA GLU A 32 -1.77 9.10 33.75
C GLU A 32 -1.79 9.23 32.25
N ASP A 33 -0.65 9.01 31.55
CA ASP A 33 -0.59 8.99 30.09
C ASP A 33 -1.46 7.86 29.52
N ILE A 34 -1.42 6.69 30.14
CA ILE A 34 -2.26 5.56 29.74
C ILE A 34 -3.76 5.89 29.92
N LYS A 35 -4.16 6.57 31.01
CA LYS A 35 -5.56 6.99 31.17
C LYS A 35 -5.98 7.94 30.07
N ARG A 36 -5.18 8.96 29.75
CA ARG A 36 -5.46 9.92 28.66
C ARG A 36 -5.54 9.22 27.30
N GLN A 37 -4.66 8.25 27.07
CA GLN A 37 -4.68 7.48 25.83
C GLN A 37 -5.95 6.61 25.74
N LEU A 38 -6.42 6.02 26.83
CA LEU A 38 -7.69 5.28 26.86
C LEU A 38 -8.89 6.20 26.64
N GLU A 39 -8.90 7.42 27.18
CA GLU A 39 -9.93 8.43 26.88
C GLU A 39 -9.91 8.83 25.40
N TYR A 40 -8.74 9.01 24.81
CA TYR A 40 -8.60 9.23 23.39
C TYR A 40 -9.23 8.08 22.58
N ARG A 41 -8.94 6.81 22.96
CA ARG A 41 -9.51 5.62 22.31
C ARG A 41 -11.05 5.55 22.40
N GLU A 42 -11.64 5.98 23.51
CA GLU A 42 -13.10 6.06 23.61
C GLU A 42 -13.70 7.15 22.68
N LYS A 43 -13.04 8.30 22.56
CA LYS A 43 -13.42 9.34 21.60
C LYS A 43 -13.26 8.87 20.15
N ASN A 44 -12.19 8.11 19.87
CA ASN A 44 -11.92 7.55 18.54
C ASN A 44 -13.00 6.59 18.06
N LYS A 45 -13.67 5.83 18.96
CA LYS A 45 -14.81 4.97 18.59
C LYS A 45 -15.90 5.74 17.88
N LYS A 46 -16.19 6.96 18.34
CA LYS A 46 -17.16 7.82 17.67
C LYS A 46 -16.67 8.23 16.28
N ALA A 47 -15.40 8.57 16.15
CA ALA A 47 -14.82 8.89 14.85
C ALA A 47 -14.89 7.69 13.87
N VAL A 48 -14.68 6.46 14.38
CA VAL A 48 -14.84 5.22 13.57
C VAL A 48 -16.30 5.02 13.14
N MET A 49 -17.28 5.26 14.03
CA MET A 49 -18.72 5.17 13.68
C MET A 49 -19.11 6.20 12.62
N ASP A 50 -18.54 7.39 12.72
CA ASP A 50 -18.84 8.52 11.84
C ASP A 50 -18.01 8.50 10.54
N PHE A 51 -17.06 7.54 10.38
CA PHE A 51 -16.17 7.46 9.22
C PHE A 51 -16.91 6.94 8.00
N CYS A 52 -16.83 7.68 6.88
CA CYS A 52 -17.42 7.33 5.61
C CYS A 52 -16.35 6.94 4.61
N ILE A 53 -16.28 5.67 4.21
CA ILE A 53 -15.30 5.20 3.24
C ILE A 53 -15.64 5.79 1.87
N THR A 54 -14.82 6.71 1.36
CA THR A 54 -14.89 7.23 -0.01
C THR A 54 -13.91 6.52 -0.93
N ARG A 55 -12.75 6.13 -0.39
CA ARG A 55 -11.73 5.36 -1.09
C ARG A 55 -11.16 4.28 -0.18
N GLN A 56 -10.81 3.13 -0.78
CA GLN A 56 -10.17 2.03 -0.09
C GLN A 56 -9.07 1.46 -0.98
N ILE A 57 -7.89 1.25 -0.39
CA ILE A 57 -6.76 0.58 -1.04
C ILE A 57 -6.44 -0.66 -0.21
N ASN A 58 -6.59 -1.82 -0.83
CA ASN A 58 -6.37 -3.10 -0.17
C ASN A 58 -4.91 -3.51 -0.30
N THR A 59 -4.33 -3.99 0.79
CA THR A 59 -3.05 -4.69 0.79
C THR A 59 -3.22 -6.09 1.39
N ARG A 60 -2.18 -6.89 1.40
CA ARG A 60 -2.26 -8.26 1.95
C ARG A 60 -2.44 -8.28 3.47
N ASN A 61 -1.92 -7.29 4.19
CA ASN A 61 -1.90 -7.27 5.65
C ASN A 61 -2.86 -6.25 6.25
N TYR A 62 -3.01 -5.10 5.59
CA TYR A 62 -3.82 -3.97 6.02
C TYR A 62 -4.55 -3.36 4.83
N ASN A 63 -5.55 -2.54 5.15
CA ASN A 63 -6.23 -1.70 4.17
C ASN A 63 -6.06 -0.25 4.57
N VAL A 64 -5.93 0.62 3.59
CA VAL A 64 -5.96 2.07 3.79
C VAL A 64 -7.37 2.53 3.43
N PHE A 65 -8.10 3.05 4.41
CA PHE A 65 -9.43 3.62 4.24
C PHE A 65 -9.34 5.14 4.30
N ILE A 66 -10.04 5.81 3.41
CA ILE A 66 -10.03 7.27 3.30
C ILE A 66 -11.46 7.79 3.30
N ASP A 67 -11.69 8.83 4.09
CA ASP A 67 -12.90 9.64 4.11
C ASP A 67 -12.55 11.04 3.56
N ASP A 68 -12.71 11.22 2.24
CA ASP A 68 -12.42 12.49 1.58
C ASP A 68 -13.34 13.61 2.05
N ASN A 69 -14.58 13.27 2.49
CA ASN A 69 -15.55 14.26 2.95
C ASN A 69 -15.10 14.95 4.24
N LYS A 70 -14.48 14.17 5.14
CA LYS A 70 -13.96 14.68 6.42
C LYS A 70 -12.46 14.92 6.41
N GLY A 71 -11.78 14.55 5.32
CA GLY A 71 -10.33 14.65 5.21
C GLY A 71 -9.59 13.75 6.20
N ASN A 72 -10.09 12.54 6.44
CA ASN A 72 -9.51 11.57 7.37
C ASN A 72 -9.07 10.30 6.67
N PHE A 73 -8.15 9.57 7.29
CA PHE A 73 -7.76 8.23 6.87
C PHE A 73 -7.53 7.31 8.07
N THR A 74 -7.44 6.02 7.80
CA THR A 74 -7.00 5.02 8.76
C THR A 74 -6.34 3.84 8.06
N VAL A 75 -5.45 3.16 8.78
CA VAL A 75 -4.80 1.92 8.35
C VAL A 75 -5.24 0.81 9.30
N ALA A 76 -5.98 -0.15 8.77
CA ALA A 76 -6.54 -1.24 9.56
C ALA A 76 -6.77 -2.49 8.70
N ARG A 77 -6.89 -3.65 9.33
CA ARG A 77 -7.30 -4.88 8.64
C ARG A 77 -8.75 -4.80 8.18
N LYS A 78 -9.59 -4.21 9.01
CA LYS A 78 -10.98 -3.87 8.70
C LYS A 78 -11.40 -2.64 9.49
N LEU A 79 -12.38 -1.92 8.98
CA LEU A 79 -12.98 -0.79 9.68
C LEU A 79 -14.11 -1.33 10.56
N ASP A 80 -13.82 -1.53 11.85
CA ASP A 80 -14.75 -2.07 12.84
C ASP A 80 -14.61 -1.30 14.15
N VAL A 81 -15.74 -0.89 14.74
CA VAL A 81 -15.79 -0.13 16.00
C VAL A 81 -15.16 -0.90 17.16
N ASN A 82 -15.28 -2.24 17.16
CA ASN A 82 -14.70 -3.07 18.22
C ASN A 82 -13.17 -3.12 18.13
N GLU A 83 -12.61 -3.10 16.91
CA GLU A 83 -11.17 -3.01 16.71
C GLU A 83 -10.67 -1.58 16.91
N ASN A 84 -11.56 -0.62 16.74
CA ASN A 84 -11.33 0.80 16.99
C ASN A 84 -10.04 1.30 16.31
N PRO A 85 -9.89 1.19 14.98
CA PRO A 85 -8.71 1.70 14.29
C PRO A 85 -8.59 3.22 14.46
N ASP A 86 -7.35 3.73 14.53
CA ASP A 86 -7.11 5.15 14.76
C ASP A 86 -7.48 5.98 13.53
N ILE A 87 -8.42 6.90 13.69
CA ILE A 87 -8.81 7.84 12.65
C ILE A 87 -7.91 9.07 12.73
N VAL A 88 -7.19 9.33 11.64
CA VAL A 88 -6.17 10.38 11.56
C VAL A 88 -6.55 11.37 10.46
N PRO A 89 -6.46 12.69 10.69
CA PRO A 89 -6.64 13.68 9.63
C PRO A 89 -5.57 13.54 8.55
N LEU A 90 -5.93 13.64 7.27
CA LEU A 90 -4.97 13.67 6.16
C LEU A 90 -3.96 14.82 6.33
N SER A 91 -4.37 15.94 6.93
CA SER A 91 -3.51 17.07 7.23
C SER A 91 -2.43 16.78 8.28
N ALA A 92 -2.57 15.69 9.04
CA ALA A 92 -1.56 15.27 10.02
C ALA A 92 -0.43 14.47 9.37
N ILE A 93 -0.56 14.06 8.11
CA ILE A 93 0.50 13.32 7.40
C ILE A 93 1.67 14.27 7.14
N VAL A 94 2.84 13.86 7.61
CA VAL A 94 4.13 14.56 7.41
C VAL A 94 4.86 13.99 6.19
N GLN A 95 4.84 12.65 6.07
CA GLN A 95 5.52 11.93 5.00
C GLN A 95 4.82 10.59 4.74
N CYS A 96 4.77 10.18 3.49
CA CYS A 96 4.34 8.85 3.08
C CYS A 96 5.31 8.33 2.02
N ARG A 97 5.95 7.19 2.30
CA ARG A 97 6.93 6.57 1.40
C ARG A 97 6.91 5.05 1.53
N VAL A 98 7.47 4.36 0.56
CA VAL A 98 7.74 2.94 0.64
C VAL A 98 9.24 2.71 0.85
N ASP A 99 9.58 1.85 1.82
CA ASP A 99 10.92 1.31 2.01
C ASP A 99 10.95 -0.10 1.42
N VAL A 100 12.00 -0.39 0.67
CA VAL A 100 12.23 -1.70 0.06
C VAL A 100 13.50 -2.29 0.65
N ASP A 101 13.34 -3.39 1.37
CA ASP A 101 14.47 -4.17 1.89
C ASP A 101 14.76 -5.31 0.93
N GLN A 102 16.01 -5.37 0.44
CA GLN A 102 16.48 -6.37 -0.51
C GLN A 102 17.42 -7.33 0.20
N GLN A 103 17.08 -8.60 0.17
CA GLN A 103 17.93 -9.69 0.65
C GLN A 103 18.52 -10.45 -0.54
N GLN A 104 19.80 -10.78 -0.46
CA GLN A 104 20.51 -11.57 -1.45
C GLN A 104 20.81 -12.95 -0.87
N GLN A 105 20.43 -14.00 -1.59
CA GLN A 105 20.70 -15.39 -1.24
C GLN A 105 21.45 -16.07 -2.38
N GLU A 106 22.56 -16.73 -2.05
CA GLU A 106 23.29 -17.54 -3.02
C GLU A 106 22.54 -18.84 -3.31
N GLU A 107 22.35 -19.15 -4.59
CA GLU A 107 21.82 -20.43 -5.02
C GLU A 107 22.87 -21.52 -4.91
N THR A 108 22.47 -22.64 -4.33
CA THR A 108 23.30 -23.83 -4.20
C THR A 108 22.55 -25.04 -4.74
N TYR A 109 23.30 -26.08 -5.12
CA TYR A 109 22.74 -27.37 -5.52
C TYR A 109 23.36 -28.50 -4.72
N THR A 110 22.66 -29.62 -4.63
CA THR A 110 23.19 -30.82 -3.94
C THR A 110 23.89 -31.71 -4.92
N LYS A 111 25.18 -32.03 -4.66
CA LYS A 111 25.97 -33.00 -5.40
C LYS A 111 26.57 -33.99 -4.41
N ASP A 112 26.31 -35.27 -4.61
CA ASP A 112 26.80 -36.37 -3.78
C ASP A 112 26.49 -36.24 -2.28
N GLY A 113 25.34 -35.58 -1.97
CA GLY A 113 24.91 -35.31 -0.60
C GLY A 113 25.50 -34.05 0.04
N GLU A 114 26.35 -33.32 -0.65
CA GLU A 114 26.93 -32.06 -0.20
C GLU A 114 26.29 -30.86 -0.91
N THR A 115 26.18 -29.74 -0.19
CA THR A 115 25.69 -28.47 -0.75
C THR A 115 26.84 -27.77 -1.46
N VAL A 116 26.70 -27.48 -2.75
CA VAL A 116 27.75 -26.90 -3.60
C VAL A 116 27.22 -25.62 -4.26
N SER A 117 28.03 -24.56 -4.28
CA SER A 117 27.76 -23.32 -5.01
C SER A 117 27.95 -23.47 -6.50
N TYR A 118 27.20 -22.76 -7.30
CA TYR A 118 27.46 -22.64 -8.75
C TYR A 118 28.76 -21.88 -9.02
N GLN A 119 29.39 -22.15 -10.13
CA GLN A 119 30.58 -21.42 -10.58
C GLN A 119 30.34 -20.90 -12.01
N PRO A 120 30.20 -19.58 -12.18
CA PRO A 120 30.22 -18.51 -11.16
C PRO A 120 29.00 -18.58 -10.23
N PRO A 121 29.07 -17.98 -9.02
CA PRO A 121 27.93 -17.94 -8.07
C PRO A 121 26.69 -17.31 -8.69
N VAL A 122 25.56 -17.96 -8.45
CA VAL A 122 24.22 -17.45 -8.84
C VAL A 122 23.50 -16.93 -7.60
N TYR A 123 22.88 -15.77 -7.72
CA TYR A 123 22.20 -15.15 -6.60
C TYR A 123 20.73 -14.94 -6.92
N LYS A 124 19.88 -15.23 -5.93
CA LYS A 124 18.48 -14.81 -5.90
C LYS A 124 18.32 -13.61 -5.01
N TYR A 125 17.39 -12.76 -5.38
CA TYR A 125 17.02 -11.59 -4.59
C TYR A 125 15.59 -11.72 -4.13
N GLU A 126 15.36 -11.34 -2.87
CA GLU A 126 14.04 -11.28 -2.26
C GLU A 126 13.79 -9.88 -1.74
N PHE A 127 12.54 -9.42 -1.85
CA PHE A 127 12.15 -8.05 -1.54
C PHE A 127 11.02 -8.00 -0.52
N ASP A 128 11.18 -7.15 0.47
CA ASP A 128 10.17 -6.81 1.47
C ASP A 128 9.81 -5.34 1.35
N TYR A 129 8.52 -5.05 1.18
CA TYR A 129 8.00 -3.71 1.00
C TYR A 129 7.29 -3.26 2.28
N THR A 130 7.73 -2.15 2.85
CA THR A 130 7.13 -1.54 4.04
C THR A 130 6.65 -0.13 3.70
N MET A 131 5.35 0.12 3.89
CA MET A 131 4.80 1.47 3.83
C MET A 131 5.16 2.19 5.12
N ARG A 132 5.74 3.39 4.97
CA ARG A 132 6.10 4.30 6.07
C ARG A 132 5.23 5.53 5.99
N ILE A 133 4.37 5.71 6.98
CA ILE A 133 3.49 6.88 7.05
C ILE A 133 3.82 7.62 8.34
N LYS A 134 4.54 8.75 8.20
CA LYS A 134 4.79 9.65 9.33
C LYS A 134 3.61 10.60 9.50
N VAL A 135 3.11 10.66 10.73
CA VAL A 135 1.97 11.50 11.09
C VAL A 135 2.33 12.37 12.30
N ARG A 136 1.63 13.48 12.46
CA ARG A 136 1.73 14.32 13.65
C ARG A 136 0.48 14.14 14.49
N THR A 137 0.52 13.16 15.42
CA THR A 137 -0.54 12.93 16.40
C THR A 137 0.01 13.08 17.83
N GLN A 138 -0.87 13.06 18.81
CA GLN A 138 -0.46 13.15 20.21
C GLN A 138 0.18 11.85 20.73
N TRP A 139 -0.18 10.69 20.14
CA TRP A 139 0.08 9.38 20.72
C TRP A 139 1.05 8.52 19.93
N PHE A 140 1.26 8.83 18.68
CA PHE A 140 2.15 8.14 17.76
C PHE A 140 2.52 9.05 16.59
N ASP A 141 3.66 8.82 16.03
CA ASP A 141 4.21 9.55 14.89
C ASP A 141 4.40 8.68 13.63
N ASP A 142 4.25 7.37 13.78
CA ASP A 142 4.39 6.40 12.71
C ASP A 142 3.17 5.47 12.61
N MET A 143 2.78 5.15 11.36
CA MET A 143 1.79 4.11 11.02
C MET A 143 2.41 3.21 9.95
N ASP A 144 3.39 2.39 10.36
CA ASP A 144 4.19 1.59 9.45
C ASP A 144 3.62 0.17 9.29
N PHE A 145 3.53 -0.32 8.06
CA PHE A 145 3.06 -1.68 7.82
C PHE A 145 3.65 -2.31 6.57
N ARG A 146 3.79 -3.64 6.58
CA ARG A 146 4.26 -4.40 5.43
C ARG A 146 3.17 -4.55 4.38
N LEU A 147 3.52 -4.35 3.11
CA LEU A 147 2.63 -4.53 1.97
C LEU A 147 2.55 -6.00 1.53
N ASN A 148 3.65 -6.74 1.64
CA ASN A 148 3.72 -8.17 1.37
C ASN A 148 3.80 -8.99 2.66
N THR A 149 3.25 -10.21 2.65
CA THR A 149 3.29 -11.12 3.80
C THR A 149 4.59 -11.90 3.85
N PHE A 150 5.04 -12.38 2.70
CA PHE A 150 6.29 -13.09 2.49
C PHE A 150 7.18 -12.30 1.55
N SER A 151 8.49 -12.44 1.66
CA SER A 151 9.43 -11.82 0.74
C SER A 151 9.15 -12.27 -0.70
N ILE A 152 9.22 -11.33 -1.64
CA ILE A 152 8.91 -11.55 -3.05
C ILE A 152 10.20 -11.81 -3.81
N SER A 153 10.29 -12.96 -4.47
CA SER A 153 11.46 -13.30 -5.30
C SER A 153 11.55 -12.37 -6.52
N SER A 154 12.80 -12.05 -6.92
CA SER A 154 13.11 -11.29 -8.15
C SER A 154 12.50 -11.92 -9.41
N ASP A 155 12.25 -13.23 -9.40
CA ASP A 155 11.66 -13.95 -10.52
C ASP A 155 10.15 -13.73 -10.62
N ASN A 156 9.49 -13.35 -9.53
CA ASN A 156 8.07 -13.08 -9.48
C ASN A 156 7.75 -11.62 -9.86
N ARG A 157 8.07 -11.25 -11.11
CA ARG A 157 7.88 -9.88 -11.63
C ARG A 157 6.45 -9.37 -11.49
N ARG A 158 5.46 -10.25 -11.62
CA ARG A 158 4.07 -9.86 -11.51
C ARG A 158 3.75 -9.36 -10.11
N GLU A 159 4.14 -10.11 -9.08
CA GLU A 159 3.88 -9.73 -7.68
C GLU A 159 4.67 -8.48 -7.29
N LEU A 160 5.90 -8.31 -7.79
CA LEU A 160 6.68 -7.08 -7.62
C LEU A 160 5.93 -5.87 -8.20
N MET A 161 5.44 -5.96 -9.43
CA MET A 161 4.66 -4.87 -10.04
C MET A 161 3.36 -4.58 -9.28
N GLU A 162 2.64 -5.61 -8.81
CA GLU A 162 1.40 -5.45 -8.05
C GLU A 162 1.64 -4.72 -6.71
N VAL A 163 2.70 -5.08 -5.97
CA VAL A 163 3.02 -4.43 -4.70
C VAL A 163 3.50 -3.00 -4.89
N GLU A 164 4.33 -2.75 -5.92
CA GLU A 164 4.79 -1.40 -6.26
C GLU A 164 3.62 -0.50 -6.68
N GLN A 165 2.74 -0.99 -7.54
CA GLN A 165 1.54 -0.25 -7.92
C GLN A 165 0.67 0.09 -6.72
N THR A 166 0.50 -0.86 -5.79
CA THR A 166 -0.26 -0.63 -4.55
C THR A 166 0.41 0.45 -3.69
N ALA A 167 1.75 0.40 -3.54
CA ALA A 167 2.51 1.43 -2.82
C ALA A 167 2.29 2.82 -3.42
N TYR A 168 2.37 2.95 -4.75
CA TYR A 168 2.13 4.21 -5.44
C TYR A 168 0.69 4.72 -5.26
N GLN A 169 -0.30 3.84 -5.31
CA GLN A 169 -1.70 4.21 -5.05
C GLN A 169 -1.88 4.78 -3.65
N ILE A 170 -1.25 4.18 -2.63
CA ILE A 170 -1.32 4.67 -1.25
C ILE A 170 -0.65 6.04 -1.14
N ILE A 171 0.57 6.19 -1.67
CA ILE A 171 1.29 7.46 -1.63
C ILE A 171 0.47 8.57 -2.32
N ALA A 172 -0.04 8.33 -3.51
CA ALA A 172 -0.85 9.29 -4.26
C ALA A 172 -2.16 9.65 -3.53
N ALA A 173 -2.76 8.69 -2.84
CA ALA A 173 -4.01 8.91 -2.11
C ALA A 173 -3.82 9.70 -0.82
N LEU A 174 -2.67 9.53 -0.13
CA LEU A 174 -2.39 10.16 1.15
C LEU A 174 -1.60 11.48 1.03
N THR A 175 -1.00 11.76 -0.13
CA THR A 175 -0.23 12.99 -0.38
C THR A 175 -0.74 13.74 -1.62
N PRO A 176 -1.98 14.25 -1.59
CA PRO A 176 -2.59 14.84 -2.79
C PRO A 176 -1.85 16.06 -3.35
N ASN A 177 -1.03 16.75 -2.55
CA ASN A 177 -0.21 17.86 -3.01
C ASN A 177 1.12 17.44 -3.67
N ALA A 178 1.46 16.16 -3.65
CA ALA A 178 2.64 15.62 -4.35
C ALA A 178 2.37 15.32 -5.85
N ALA A 179 1.19 15.65 -6.35
CA ALA A 179 0.80 15.43 -7.76
C ALA A 179 1.68 16.17 -8.80
N GLY A 180 2.61 17.00 -8.35
CA GLY A 180 3.65 17.64 -9.20
C GLY A 180 5.02 16.95 -9.16
N MET A 181 5.25 16.05 -8.23
CA MET A 181 6.44 15.18 -8.22
C MET A 181 6.05 13.85 -8.87
N GLN A 182 6.34 13.69 -10.15
CA GLN A 182 6.46 12.34 -10.72
C GLN A 182 7.42 11.57 -9.80
N PRO A 183 6.96 10.46 -9.16
CA PRO A 183 7.86 9.63 -8.39
C PRO A 183 8.92 9.17 -9.38
N GLY A 184 10.15 9.63 -9.20
CA GLY A 184 11.27 9.03 -9.90
C GLY A 184 11.18 7.54 -9.56
N MET A 185 10.97 6.70 -10.57
CA MET A 185 11.14 5.27 -10.40
C MET A 185 12.45 5.10 -9.63
N PRO A 186 12.50 4.36 -8.52
CA PRO A 186 13.75 3.93 -7.97
C PRO A 186 14.40 3.17 -9.12
N GLY A 187 15.36 3.83 -9.77
CA GLY A 187 16.06 3.26 -10.90
C GLY A 187 16.58 1.91 -10.43
N MET A 188 16.20 0.85 -11.11
CA MET A 188 17.01 -0.35 -11.12
C MET A 188 18.40 0.10 -11.57
N ASN A 189 19.26 0.41 -10.61
CA ASN A 189 20.68 0.60 -10.86
C ASN A 189 21.25 -0.78 -11.19
N MET A 190 20.98 -1.24 -12.41
CA MET A 190 21.70 -2.34 -13.03
C MET A 190 23.05 -1.81 -13.49
N ASN A 191 23.87 -1.36 -12.55
CA ASN A 191 25.28 -1.13 -12.80
C ASN A 191 26.09 -2.38 -12.38
N GLY A 192 25.80 -3.47 -13.05
CA GLY A 192 26.63 -4.67 -13.08
C GLY A 192 27.42 -4.64 -14.36
N GLY A 193 28.67 -4.20 -14.30
CA GLY A 193 29.55 -4.05 -15.43
C GLY A 193 29.71 -5.34 -16.24
N MET A 194 29.38 -5.29 -17.52
CA MET A 194 29.98 -6.10 -18.57
C MET A 194 30.71 -5.15 -19.50
N GLN A 195 31.97 -4.93 -19.17
CA GLN A 195 32.96 -4.40 -20.08
C GLN A 195 33.43 -5.55 -20.98
N SER A 196 32.86 -5.64 -22.16
CA SER A 196 33.50 -6.36 -23.27
C SER A 196 33.53 -5.43 -24.45
N GLY A 197 34.74 -5.01 -24.78
CA GLY A 197 35.03 -4.14 -25.90
C GLY A 197 34.72 -4.81 -27.22
N MET A 198 34.23 -4.00 -28.16
CA MET A 198 34.41 -4.22 -29.58
C MET A 198 34.70 -2.89 -30.28
N PRO A 199 35.64 -2.91 -31.23
CA PRO A 199 36.14 -1.70 -31.89
C PRO A 199 35.19 -1.21 -32.97
N GLY A 200 35.28 0.07 -33.24
CA GLY A 200 34.44 0.87 -34.09
C GLY A 200 34.21 0.42 -35.52
N MET A 201 33.05 0.83 -36.01
CA MET A 201 32.85 1.14 -37.43
C MET A 201 32.05 2.42 -37.55
N ASN A 202 32.76 3.40 -38.04
CA ASN A 202 32.24 4.68 -38.49
C ASN A 202 31.58 4.49 -39.88
N MET A 203 30.30 4.81 -40.03
CA MET A 203 29.72 5.12 -41.34
C MET A 203 28.73 6.27 -41.22
N ASN A 204 29.21 7.38 -41.72
CA ASN A 204 28.54 8.58 -42.09
C ASN A 204 27.60 8.33 -43.31
N GLY A 205 26.37 8.84 -43.29
CA GLY A 205 25.50 8.77 -44.45
C GLY A 205 24.14 9.40 -44.15
N GLY A 206 24.04 10.69 -44.32
CA GLY A 206 22.77 11.43 -44.24
C GLY A 206 21.88 11.15 -45.42
N MET A 207 20.58 11.40 -45.23
CA MET A 207 19.64 12.06 -46.16
C MET A 207 18.22 12.06 -45.54
N GLN A 208 17.74 13.27 -45.33
CA GLN A 208 16.33 13.65 -45.36
C GLN A 208 16.07 14.10 -46.80
N PRO A 209 14.84 14.32 -47.32
CA PRO A 209 13.54 14.56 -46.71
C PRO A 209 12.34 13.96 -47.47
N GLY A 210 11.15 14.15 -46.93
CA GLY A 210 10.04 14.37 -47.84
C GLY A 210 8.68 13.70 -47.55
N MET A 211 7.74 14.52 -47.09
CA MET A 211 6.40 14.76 -47.59
C MET A 211 5.22 13.83 -47.34
N SER A 212 4.19 14.48 -46.79
CA SER A 212 2.75 14.44 -47.18
C SER A 212 1.96 13.21 -46.72
N GLY A 213 1.03 13.28 -45.80
CA GLY A 213 -0.25 14.00 -45.89
C GLY A 213 -1.32 13.12 -46.53
N MET A 214 -2.23 12.55 -45.71
CA MET A 214 -3.60 12.30 -46.15
C MET A 214 -4.52 12.13 -44.96
N ASN A 215 -5.42 13.08 -44.89
CA ASN A 215 -6.62 13.12 -44.08
C ASN A 215 -7.70 12.31 -44.80
N MET A 216 -8.40 11.40 -44.10
CA MET A 216 -9.73 10.93 -44.56
C MET A 216 -10.65 10.76 -43.36
N ASN A 217 -11.57 11.69 -43.35
CA ASN A 217 -12.83 11.74 -42.63
C ASN A 217 -13.82 10.76 -43.30
N GLY A 218 -14.60 10.02 -42.50
CA GLY A 218 -15.66 9.17 -43.00
C GLY A 218 -16.49 8.63 -41.86
N GLY A 219 -17.53 9.36 -41.49
CA GLY A 219 -18.59 8.89 -40.62
C GLY A 219 -19.62 8.06 -41.39
N MET A 220 -20.36 7.23 -40.68
CA MET A 220 -21.74 6.74 -40.93
C MET A 220 -22.13 5.85 -39.75
N GLN A 221 -23.08 6.29 -38.94
CA GLN A 221 -24.53 6.07 -38.96
C GLN A 221 -24.98 4.66 -38.56
N GLN A 222 -25.63 4.67 -37.43
CA GLN A 222 -26.77 3.93 -36.86
C GLN A 222 -27.54 2.97 -37.76
N THR A 223 -27.84 1.79 -37.19
CA THR A 223 -29.15 1.07 -37.17
C THR A 223 -29.00 0.04 -36.03
N GLY A 224 -29.80 -0.18 -35.05
CA GLY A 224 -31.23 -0.26 -34.87
C GLY A 224 -31.72 -1.71 -34.85
N MET A 225 -32.40 -2.15 -33.74
CA MET A 225 -33.17 -3.40 -33.51
C MET A 225 -32.38 -4.59 -32.93
N SER A 226 -32.84 -5.40 -32.01
CA SER A 226 -34.15 -5.57 -31.31
C SER A 226 -33.95 -6.39 -30.05
N GLU A 227 -34.89 -6.28 -29.15
CA GLU A 227 -35.06 -7.07 -27.93
C GLU A 227 -35.17 -8.57 -28.19
N THR A 228 -34.51 -9.39 -27.38
CA THR A 228 -35.05 -10.67 -26.96
C THR A 228 -34.77 -10.92 -25.49
N ASN A 229 -35.83 -10.97 -24.77
CA ASN A 229 -36.03 -11.28 -23.37
C ASN A 229 -35.69 -12.77 -23.14
N MET A 230 -34.74 -13.06 -22.21
CA MET A 230 -34.70 -14.37 -21.56
C MET A 230 -34.38 -14.20 -20.07
N THR A 231 -35.45 -14.35 -19.31
CA THR A 231 -35.50 -14.57 -17.87
C THR A 231 -34.66 -15.77 -17.45
N GLY A 232 -33.68 -15.54 -16.64
CA GLY A 232 -32.97 -16.57 -15.90
C GLY A 232 -32.45 -15.96 -14.61
N GLY A 233 -33.24 -16.11 -13.53
CA GLY A 233 -32.92 -15.53 -12.23
C GLY A 233 -31.71 -16.18 -11.58
N MET A 234 -30.67 -15.40 -11.34
CA MET A 234 -29.74 -15.60 -10.26
C MET A 234 -29.87 -14.40 -9.33
N GLN A 235 -30.48 -14.62 -8.17
CA GLN A 235 -30.48 -13.67 -7.07
C GLN A 235 -29.05 -13.46 -6.59
N GLN A 236 -28.41 -12.41 -7.11
CA GLN A 236 -27.25 -11.83 -6.46
C GLN A 236 -27.77 -11.02 -5.28
N ASN A 237 -27.46 -11.47 -4.07
CA ASN A 237 -27.62 -10.70 -2.86
C ASN A 237 -26.70 -9.47 -2.94
N ASN A 238 -27.21 -8.41 -3.53
CA ASN A 238 -26.64 -7.07 -3.42
C ASN A 238 -26.95 -6.56 -2.01
N SER A 239 -26.10 -6.84 -1.04
CA SER A 239 -26.14 -6.14 0.23
C SER A 239 -25.56 -4.73 0.04
N SER A 240 -26.38 -3.81 -0.48
CA SER A 240 -26.08 -2.38 -0.42
C SER A 240 -26.33 -1.92 1.00
N TRP A 241 -25.32 -1.33 1.64
CA TRP A 241 -25.50 -0.65 2.91
C TRP A 241 -25.36 0.85 2.71
N LYS A 242 -26.22 1.62 3.41
CA LYS A 242 -26.16 3.09 3.41
C LYS A 242 -25.29 3.55 4.57
N CYS A 243 -24.27 4.35 4.26
CA CYS A 243 -23.51 5.07 5.27
C CYS A 243 -24.42 6.13 5.93
N GLN A 244 -24.18 6.45 7.19
CA GLN A 244 -24.91 7.56 7.89
C GLN A 244 -24.75 8.91 7.18
N CYS A 245 -23.73 9.09 6.35
CA CYS A 245 -23.56 10.26 5.47
C CYS A 245 -24.45 10.26 4.21
N GLY A 246 -25.28 9.20 4.00
CA GLY A 246 -26.17 9.06 2.84
C GLY A 246 -25.56 8.45 1.59
N ALA A 247 -24.27 8.16 1.58
CA ALA A 247 -23.61 7.48 0.47
C ALA A 247 -24.01 5.99 0.39
N GLU A 248 -24.45 5.55 -0.79
CA GLU A 248 -24.75 4.14 -1.06
C GLU A 248 -23.47 3.43 -1.52
N ASN A 249 -23.06 2.40 -0.79
CA ASN A 249 -21.94 1.56 -1.14
C ASN A 249 -22.46 0.31 -1.88
N THR A 250 -22.27 0.25 -3.18
CA THR A 250 -22.53 -0.91 -4.03
C THR A 250 -21.25 -1.74 -4.13
N GLY A 251 -20.77 -2.27 -3.01
CA GLY A 251 -19.58 -3.12 -2.99
C GLY A 251 -19.85 -4.45 -3.67
N LYS A 252 -19.21 -4.70 -4.80
CA LYS A 252 -18.93 -6.06 -5.25
C LYS A 252 -17.79 -6.59 -4.41
N PHE A 253 -18.08 -7.58 -3.56
CA PHE A 253 -17.08 -8.40 -2.89
C PHE A 253 -16.65 -9.53 -3.81
#